data_623df5041354df08ac8dd7f4315e6e39
#
_entry.id   623df5041354df08ac8dd7f4315e6e39
#
_cell.length_a   1.000
_cell.length_b   1.000
_cell.length_c   1.000
_cell.angle_alpha   90.00
_cell.angle_beta   90.00
_cell.angle_gamma   90.00
#
_symmetry.space_group_name_H-M   'P 1'
#
loop_
_entity.id
_entity.type
_entity.pdbx_description
1 polymer ?
#
loop_
_entity_poly.entity_id
_entity_poly.type
_entity_poly.pdbx_seq_one_letter_code
_entity_poly.pdbx_strand_id
1 'polypeptide(L)'
;MRIYLSGPITGVENYHLNFLKAENQVRDVFKNDEVINPMWMGNILPGGSHEEYMTICFALVGMADKMVMLEGWQQSKGACMEKSLAEEMGIDVLELGASGEIKGKCI
;
A
#
# COMPACT_ATOMS: atom_id res chain seq x y z
N MET A 1 -9.97 -5.41 10.86
CA MET A 1 -9.37 -5.87 9.60
C MET A 1 -8.05 -5.17 9.36
N ARG A 2 -7.16 -5.78 8.60
CA ARG A 2 -5.88 -5.19 8.24
C ARG A 2 -5.93 -4.64 6.83
N ILE A 3 -5.50 -3.38 6.68
CA ILE A 3 -5.49 -2.69 5.38
C ILE A 3 -4.06 -2.36 5.03
N TYR A 4 -3.58 -2.88 3.90
CA TYR A 4 -2.25 -2.62 3.39
C TYR A 4 -2.25 -1.47 2.40
N LEU A 5 -1.32 -0.52 2.57
CA LEU A 5 -1.17 0.60 1.65
C LEU A 5 -0.11 0.26 0.61
N SER A 6 -0.43 0.44 -0.66
CA SER A 6 0.49 0.17 -1.77
C SER A 6 0.58 1.38 -2.69
N GLY A 7 1.79 1.75 -3.06
CA GLY A 7 1.99 2.90 -3.93
C GLY A 7 3.46 3.13 -4.28
N PRO A 8 3.74 4.21 -5.04
CA PRO A 8 5.08 4.48 -5.52
C PRO A 8 6.05 4.85 -4.40
N ILE A 9 7.19 4.19 -4.35
CA ILE A 9 8.28 4.48 -3.41
C ILE A 9 9.56 4.81 -4.16
N THR A 10 10.00 3.91 -5.05
CA THR A 10 11.24 4.07 -5.80
C THR A 10 11.17 5.28 -6.73
N GLY A 11 12.14 6.19 -6.60
CA GLY A 11 12.19 7.39 -7.42
C GLY A 11 11.22 8.49 -7.02
N VAL A 12 10.51 8.32 -5.91
CA VAL A 12 9.57 9.35 -5.39
C VAL A 12 10.19 9.99 -4.16
N GLU A 13 10.54 11.26 -4.27
CA GLU A 13 11.26 11.98 -3.23
C GLU A 13 10.48 12.09 -1.92
N ASN A 14 9.18 12.32 -2.01
CA ASN A 14 8.32 12.55 -0.85
C ASN A 14 7.39 11.37 -0.54
N TYR A 15 7.82 10.14 -0.83
CA TYR A 15 6.93 8.99 -0.64
C TYR A 15 6.46 8.84 0.82
N HIS A 16 7.30 9.20 1.79
CA HIS A 16 6.90 9.14 3.21
C HIS A 16 5.68 10.01 3.49
N LEU A 17 5.65 11.22 2.95
CA LEU A 17 4.53 12.12 3.13
C LEU A 17 3.27 11.60 2.44
N ASN A 18 3.43 11.05 1.24
CA ASN A 18 2.32 10.47 0.50
C ASN A 18 1.67 9.31 1.27
N PHE A 19 2.49 8.42 1.83
CA PHE A 19 2.00 7.29 2.59
C PHE A 19 1.40 7.71 3.92
N LEU A 20 1.98 8.71 4.59
CA LEU A 20 1.44 9.21 5.84
C LEU A 20 0.07 9.86 5.63
N LYS A 21 -0.05 10.67 4.58
CA LYS A 21 -1.33 11.28 4.21
C LYS A 21 -2.37 10.22 3.88
N ALA A 22 -1.98 9.21 3.11
CA ALA A 22 -2.86 8.10 2.75
C ALA A 22 -3.32 7.35 4.00
N GLU A 23 -2.44 7.08 4.94
CA GLU A 23 -2.80 6.42 6.18
C GLU A 23 -3.87 7.20 6.93
N ASN A 24 -3.71 8.52 7.06
CA ASN A 24 -4.69 9.37 7.73
C ASN A 24 -6.04 9.33 7.03
N GLN A 25 -6.05 9.37 5.70
CA GLN A 25 -7.28 9.30 4.91
C GLN A 25 -7.99 7.95 5.07
N VAL A 26 -7.22 6.87 5.06
CA VAL A 26 -7.76 5.52 5.25
C VAL A 26 -8.32 5.36 6.65
N ARG A 27 -7.63 5.87 7.68
CA ARG A 27 -8.11 5.81 9.06
C ARG A 27 -9.41 6.59 9.27
N ASP A 28 -9.61 7.66 8.52
CA ASP A 28 -10.86 8.42 8.59
C ASP A 28 -12.06 7.61 8.07
N VAL A 29 -11.85 6.75 7.10
CA VAL A 29 -12.90 5.92 6.50
C VAL A 29 -13.07 4.61 7.27
N PHE A 30 -11.97 3.94 7.61
CA PHE A 30 -11.97 2.63 8.28
C PHE A 30 -11.45 2.78 9.72
N LYS A 31 -12.22 3.43 10.55
CA LYS A 31 -11.80 3.90 11.89
C LYS A 31 -11.37 2.82 12.86
N ASN A 32 -11.86 1.60 12.68
CA ASN A 32 -11.58 0.50 13.60
C ASN A 32 -10.61 -0.53 13.01
N ASP A 33 -10.06 -0.26 11.83
CA ASP A 33 -9.17 -1.19 11.15
C ASP A 33 -7.71 -0.84 11.38
N GLU A 34 -6.85 -1.85 11.31
CA GLU A 34 -5.40 -1.66 11.39
C GLU A 34 -4.86 -1.30 10.02
N VAL A 35 -3.94 -0.35 9.97
CA VAL A 35 -3.29 0.06 8.71
C VAL A 35 -1.84 -0.42 8.71
N ILE A 36 -1.48 -1.19 7.69
CA ILE A 36 -0.11 -1.62 7.47
C ILE A 36 0.52 -0.65 6.46
N ASN A 37 1.47 0.15 6.94
CA ASN A 37 2.09 1.20 6.13
C ASN A 37 3.56 0.83 5.87
N PRO A 38 3.91 0.48 4.62
CA PRO A 38 5.26 0.02 4.30
C PRO A 38 6.33 1.12 4.32
N MET A 39 5.95 2.38 4.55
CA MET A 39 6.93 3.46 4.58
C MET A 39 7.99 3.28 5.68
N TRP A 40 7.69 2.47 6.70
CA TRP A 40 8.61 2.21 7.81
C TRP A 40 9.66 1.14 7.49
N MET A 41 9.62 0.56 6.27
CA MET A 41 10.50 -0.55 5.91
C MET A 41 11.98 -0.20 6.03
N GLY A 42 12.36 1.03 5.68
CA GLY A 42 13.74 1.48 5.82
C GLY A 42 14.25 1.51 7.26
N ASN A 43 13.34 1.63 8.23
CA ASN A 43 13.69 1.59 9.65
C ASN A 43 13.80 0.15 10.16
N ILE A 44 13.05 -0.76 9.55
CA ILE A 44 13.06 -2.18 9.93
C ILE A 44 14.29 -2.87 9.35
N LEU A 45 14.64 -2.56 8.10
CA LEU A 45 15.76 -3.17 7.39
C LEU A 45 16.58 -2.08 6.69
N PRO A 46 17.40 -1.33 7.47
CA PRO A 46 18.26 -0.29 6.87
C PRO A 46 19.23 -0.91 5.87
N GLY A 47 19.30 -0.32 4.67
CA GLY A 47 20.20 -0.80 3.63
C GLY A 47 19.72 -2.06 2.91
N GLY A 48 18.45 -2.43 3.08
CA GLY A 48 17.89 -3.57 2.36
C GLY A 48 17.82 -3.32 0.86
N SER A 49 17.93 -4.38 0.07
CA SER A 49 17.76 -4.30 -1.38
C SER A 49 16.28 -4.17 -1.73
N HIS A 50 16.02 -3.79 -2.98
CA HIS A 50 14.64 -3.74 -3.50
C HIS A 50 13.96 -5.11 -3.37
N GLU A 51 14.66 -6.18 -3.72
CA GLU A 51 14.12 -7.54 -3.63
C GLU A 51 13.82 -7.93 -2.18
N GLU A 52 14.67 -7.54 -1.24
CA GLU A 52 14.43 -7.82 0.18
C GLU A 52 13.21 -7.08 0.69
N TYR A 53 13.05 -5.80 0.33
CA TYR A 53 11.87 -5.03 0.69
C TYR A 53 10.60 -5.63 0.08
N MET A 54 10.66 -6.05 -1.18
CA MET A 54 9.50 -6.68 -1.84
C MET A 54 9.12 -8.00 -1.17
N THR A 55 10.11 -8.78 -0.71
CA THR A 55 9.85 -10.03 0.01
C THR A 55 9.03 -9.76 1.28
N ILE A 56 9.44 -8.77 2.05
CA ILE A 56 8.72 -8.39 3.28
C ILE A 56 7.32 -7.85 2.95
N CYS A 57 7.23 -6.99 1.95
CA CYS A 57 5.96 -6.40 1.53
C CYS A 57 4.98 -7.47 1.04
N PHE A 58 5.44 -8.45 0.29
CA PHE A 58 4.58 -9.55 -0.17
C PHE A 58 4.04 -10.36 1.02
N ALA A 59 4.86 -10.58 2.03
CA ALA A 59 4.40 -11.25 3.24
C ALA A 59 3.31 -10.42 3.96
N LEU A 60 3.49 -9.11 4.02
CA LEU A 60 2.50 -8.21 4.62
C LEU A 60 1.20 -8.18 3.82
N VAL A 61 1.29 -8.18 2.49
CA VAL A 61 0.10 -8.28 1.62
C VAL A 61 -0.68 -9.56 1.94
N GLY A 62 0.02 -10.67 2.12
CA GLY A 62 -0.61 -11.95 2.45
C GLY A 62 -1.33 -11.96 3.80
N MET A 63 -1.02 -11.02 4.67
CA MET A 63 -1.66 -10.89 5.98
C MET A 63 -2.79 -9.85 6.00
N ALA A 64 -3.01 -9.15 4.89
CA ALA A 64 -3.99 -8.10 4.81
C ALA A 64 -5.36 -8.63 4.40
N ASP A 65 -6.40 -7.94 4.85
CA ASP A 65 -7.78 -8.23 4.44
C ASP A 65 -8.19 -7.35 3.27
N LYS A 66 -7.61 -6.15 3.19
CA LYS A 66 -7.86 -5.19 2.11
C LYS A 66 -6.56 -4.52 1.72
N MET A 67 -6.52 -4.01 0.50
CA MET A 67 -5.40 -3.20 0.01
C MET A 67 -5.94 -1.90 -0.55
N VAL A 68 -5.28 -0.80 -0.21
CA VAL A 68 -5.61 0.51 -0.78
C VAL A 68 -4.43 0.98 -1.61
N MET A 69 -4.69 1.22 -2.91
CA MET A 69 -3.69 1.70 -3.85
C MET A 69 -3.62 3.23 -3.77
N LEU A 70 -2.43 3.76 -3.57
CA LEU A 70 -2.19 5.20 -3.57
C LEU A 70 -2.22 5.74 -5.01
N GLU A 71 -2.47 7.04 -5.16
CA GLU A 71 -2.42 7.70 -6.45
C GLU A 71 -1.06 7.51 -7.10
N GLY A 72 -1.05 7.23 -8.40
CA GLY A 72 0.19 7.01 -9.16
C GLY A 72 0.71 5.58 -9.09
N TRP A 73 -0.03 4.66 -8.50
CA TRP A 73 0.41 3.26 -8.35
C TRP A 73 0.71 2.59 -9.70
N GLN A 74 0.05 3.03 -10.78
CA GLN A 74 0.23 2.46 -12.11
C GLN A 74 1.66 2.65 -12.65
N GLN A 75 2.35 3.65 -12.15
CA GLN A 75 3.74 3.95 -12.52
C GLN A 75 4.75 3.17 -11.68
N SER A 76 4.30 2.46 -10.66
CA SER A 76 5.16 1.72 -9.74
C SER A 76 5.13 0.23 -10.04
N LYS A 77 6.26 -0.32 -10.43
CA LYS A 77 6.39 -1.75 -10.68
C LYS A 77 6.07 -2.57 -9.43
N GLY A 78 6.58 -2.14 -8.28
CA GLY A 78 6.33 -2.81 -7.01
C GLY A 78 4.86 -2.79 -6.62
N ALA A 79 4.20 -1.65 -6.76
CA ALA A 79 2.77 -1.54 -6.46
C ALA A 79 1.93 -2.41 -7.39
N CYS A 80 2.28 -2.47 -8.67
CA CYS A 80 1.58 -3.34 -9.63
C CYS A 80 1.73 -4.81 -9.25
N MET A 81 2.92 -5.23 -8.81
CA MET A 81 3.19 -6.59 -8.37
C MET A 81 2.38 -6.93 -7.12
N GLU A 82 2.32 -6.02 -6.16
CA GLU A 82 1.54 -6.20 -4.94
C GLU A 82 0.05 -6.31 -5.24
N LYS A 83 -0.45 -5.48 -6.16
CA LYS A 83 -1.84 -5.53 -6.59
C LYS A 83 -2.19 -6.87 -7.22
N SER A 84 -1.31 -7.38 -8.10
CA SER A 84 -1.52 -8.69 -8.74
C SER A 84 -1.57 -9.81 -7.71
N LEU A 85 -0.68 -9.78 -6.72
CA LEU A 85 -0.66 -10.76 -5.65
C LEU A 85 -1.95 -10.71 -4.83
N ALA A 86 -2.39 -9.52 -4.46
CA ALA A 86 -3.61 -9.32 -3.69
C ALA A 86 -4.83 -9.88 -4.43
N GLU A 87 -4.91 -9.62 -5.74
CA GLU A 87 -6.01 -10.11 -6.57
C GLU A 87 -6.02 -11.64 -6.64
N GLU A 88 -4.85 -12.26 -6.80
CA GLU A 88 -4.75 -13.71 -6.79
C GLU A 88 -5.17 -14.32 -5.46
N MET A 89 -4.91 -13.64 -4.36
CA MET A 89 -5.27 -14.10 -3.02
C MET A 89 -6.72 -13.79 -2.65
N GLY A 90 -7.46 -13.12 -3.51
CA GLY A 90 -8.85 -12.74 -3.24
C GLY A 90 -9.00 -11.58 -2.28
N ILE A 91 -7.95 -10.78 -2.10
CA ILE A 91 -7.96 -9.61 -1.23
C ILE A 91 -8.64 -8.45 -1.97
N ASP A 92 -9.55 -7.75 -1.30
CA ASP A 92 -10.23 -6.59 -1.88
C ASP A 92 -9.23 -5.46 -2.12
N VAL A 93 -9.17 -4.97 -3.36
CA VAL A 93 -8.29 -3.88 -3.74
C VAL A 93 -9.12 -2.63 -3.99
N LEU A 94 -8.80 -1.57 -3.26
CA LEU A 94 -9.46 -0.28 -3.33
C LEU A 94 -8.47 0.77 -3.85
N GLU A 95 -8.96 1.88 -4.37
CA GLU A 95 -8.10 2.95 -4.85
C GLU A 95 -8.39 4.25 -4.11
N LEU A 96 -7.33 4.96 -3.72
CA LEU A 96 -7.42 6.26 -3.08
C LEU A 96 -7.37 7.34 -4.15
N GLY A 97 -8.41 8.18 -4.20
CA GLY A 97 -8.46 9.31 -5.14
C GLY A 97 -7.70 10.51 -4.62
N ALA A 98 -7.45 11.47 -5.51
CA ALA A 98 -6.70 12.69 -5.20
C ALA A 98 -7.34 13.53 -4.10
N SER A 99 -8.67 13.50 -3.97
CA SER A 99 -9.41 14.24 -2.95
C SER A 99 -9.66 13.43 -1.67
N GLY A 100 -9.04 12.27 -1.55
CA GLY A 100 -9.13 11.43 -0.36
C GLY A 100 -10.27 10.43 -0.36
N GLU A 101 -11.10 10.40 -1.41
CA GLU A 101 -12.14 9.37 -1.51
C GLU A 101 -11.53 8.01 -1.80
N ILE A 102 -12.16 6.96 -1.27
CA ILE A 102 -11.74 5.59 -1.50
C ILE A 102 -12.77 4.92 -2.40
N LYS A 103 -12.30 4.45 -3.56
CA LYS A 103 -13.15 3.78 -4.54
C LYS A 103 -12.95 2.29 -4.47
N GLY A 104 -14.06 1.57 -4.55
CA GLY A 104 -14.01 0.13 -4.62
C GLY A 104 -13.46 -0.35 -5.95
N LYS A 105 -13.32 -1.67 -6.04
CA LYS A 105 -12.84 -2.33 -7.23
C LYS A 105 -13.78 -2.02 -8.41
N CYS A 106 -13.21 -1.47 -9.48
CA CYS A 106 -13.94 -1.32 -10.73
C CYS A 106 -14.13 -2.69 -11.37
N ILE A 107 -15.35 -3.03 -11.59
CA ILE A 107 -15.71 -4.27 -12.28
C ILE A 107 -15.94 -3.94 -13.74
#